data_a36210e92da5c9bf021f0d913251bd6c
#
_entry.id   a36210e92da5c9bf021f0d913251bd6c
#
_cell.length_a   1.000
_cell.length_b   1.000
_cell.length_c   1.000
_cell.angle_alpha   90.00
_cell.angle_beta   90.00
_cell.angle_gamma   90.00
#
_symmetry.space_group_name_H-M   'P 1'
#
loop_
_entity.id
_entity.type
_entity.pdbx_description
1 polymer ?
#
loop_
_entity_poly.entity_id
_entity_poly.type
_entity_poly.pdbx_seq_one_letter_code
_entity_poly.pdbx_strand_id
1 'polypeptide(L)'
;GKVIIPDEPTAALTVDDRAQLFDFMRRLKSEGVTFIFISHFNDEILEICDAVSVLRDGQYAGGSEDVGGMTSEDLSELVLGRGLVLFERKRPVFEPSTPAIELRNIRSAKVDLPELRIRSGEVLGITGLPGGGGKELARVLFGLEPGRSGTIRFPDGEERELPEHPSEAFAAGIAY
;
A
#
# COMPACT_ATOMS: atom_id res chain seq x y z
N GLY A 1 25.00 21.61 18.14
CA GLY A 1 24.36 20.74 17.13
C GLY A 1 22.85 20.87 17.22
N LYS A 2 22.17 20.70 16.09
CA LYS A 2 20.71 20.64 16.04
C LYS A 2 20.31 19.18 15.84
N VAL A 3 19.25 18.77 16.51
CA VAL A 3 18.62 17.44 16.33
C VAL A 3 17.24 17.67 15.71
N ILE A 4 16.96 16.95 14.64
CA ILE A 4 15.65 16.95 13.97
C ILE A 4 15.08 15.54 14.09
N ILE A 5 13.79 15.43 14.40
CA ILE A 5 13.10 14.16 14.59
C ILE A 5 11.97 14.05 13.55
N PRO A 6 12.24 13.50 12.36
CA PRO A 6 11.20 13.18 11.38
C PRO A 6 10.49 11.90 11.80
N ASP A 7 9.17 11.99 11.95
CA ASP A 7 8.30 10.86 12.29
C ASP A 7 7.46 10.49 11.05
N GLU A 8 7.74 9.34 10.47
CA GLU A 8 7.15 8.82 9.22
C GLU A 8 7.02 9.86 8.08
N PRO A 9 8.07 10.62 7.76
CA PRO A 9 7.95 11.78 6.86
C PRO A 9 7.64 11.39 5.41
N THR A 10 7.79 10.12 5.06
CA THR A 10 7.69 9.58 3.69
C THR A 10 6.36 8.92 3.39
N ALA A 11 5.50 8.71 4.38
CA ALA A 11 4.26 7.91 4.26
C ALA A 11 3.30 8.39 3.15
N ALA A 12 3.33 9.67 2.78
CA ALA A 12 2.48 10.25 1.74
C ALA A 12 3.26 10.75 0.51
N LEU A 13 4.58 10.51 0.45
CA LEU A 13 5.44 11.02 -0.61
C LEU A 13 5.49 10.08 -1.82
N THR A 14 5.71 10.66 -2.99
CA THR A 14 6.11 9.91 -4.18
C THR A 14 7.57 9.44 -4.05
N VAL A 15 8.00 8.52 -4.92
CA VAL A 15 9.40 8.07 -4.96
C VAL A 15 10.37 9.24 -5.20
N ASP A 16 9.99 10.16 -6.09
CA ASP A 16 10.82 11.33 -6.42
C ASP A 16 10.91 12.32 -5.25
N ASP A 17 9.78 12.57 -4.57
CA ASP A 17 9.74 13.45 -3.40
C ASP A 17 10.55 12.86 -2.23
N ARG A 18 10.49 11.53 -2.04
CA ARG A 18 11.31 10.84 -1.04
C ARG A 18 12.80 11.01 -1.33
N ALA A 19 13.21 10.83 -2.58
CA ALA A 19 14.61 11.01 -2.98
C ALA A 19 15.09 12.44 -2.67
N GLN A 20 14.27 13.45 -2.99
CA GLN A 20 14.58 14.85 -2.67
C GLN A 20 14.70 15.10 -1.16
N LEU A 21 13.81 14.50 -0.36
CA LEU A 21 13.88 14.58 1.10
C LEU A 21 15.18 13.98 1.63
N PHE A 22 15.58 12.82 1.14
CA PHE A 22 16.80 12.15 1.57
C PHE A 22 18.05 12.91 1.15
N ASP A 23 18.09 13.51 -0.03
CA ASP A 23 19.17 14.38 -0.46
C ASP A 23 19.27 15.64 0.41
N PHE A 24 18.14 16.21 0.78
CA PHE A 24 18.08 17.33 1.72
C PHE A 24 18.63 16.94 3.10
N MET A 25 18.24 15.76 3.62
CA MET A 25 18.74 15.25 4.89
C MET A 25 20.26 14.99 4.84
N ARG A 26 20.76 14.37 3.76
CA ARG A 26 22.22 14.14 3.56
C ARG A 26 23.02 15.45 3.57
N ARG A 27 22.47 16.50 2.93
CA ARG A 27 23.10 17.82 2.94
C ARG A 27 23.16 18.41 4.35
N LEU A 28 22.05 18.44 5.08
CA LEU A 28 22.03 18.95 6.45
C LEU A 28 22.91 18.13 7.40
N LYS A 29 22.99 16.82 7.20
CA LYS A 29 23.89 15.93 7.93
C LYS A 29 25.36 16.35 7.72
N SER A 30 25.76 16.69 6.48
CA SER A 30 27.10 17.20 6.18
C SER A 30 27.41 18.56 6.84
N GLU A 31 26.36 19.32 7.19
CA GLU A 31 26.46 20.58 7.94
C GLU A 31 26.42 20.39 9.47
N GLY A 32 26.43 19.13 9.94
CA GLY A 32 26.47 18.77 11.37
C GLY A 32 25.10 18.70 12.05
N VAL A 33 24.01 18.58 11.29
CA VAL A 33 22.69 18.30 11.84
C VAL A 33 22.52 16.80 12.10
N THR A 34 22.00 16.44 13.26
CA THR A 34 21.70 15.06 13.64
C THR A 34 20.22 14.77 13.40
N PHE A 35 19.90 13.58 12.93
CA PHE A 35 18.53 13.13 12.74
C PHE A 35 18.22 11.92 13.61
N ILE A 36 17.00 11.87 14.16
CA ILE A 36 16.35 10.66 14.69
C ILE A 36 15.21 10.36 13.75
N PHE A 37 15.46 9.47 12.80
CA PHE A 37 14.52 9.15 11.74
C PHE A 37 13.63 7.98 12.17
N ILE A 38 12.31 8.18 12.19
CA ILE A 38 11.34 7.16 12.56
C ILE A 38 10.61 6.72 11.30
N SER A 39 10.69 5.43 10.97
CA SER A 39 10.00 4.81 9.84
C SER A 39 9.72 3.34 10.12
N HIS A 40 8.69 2.79 9.49
CA HIS A 40 8.41 1.36 9.46
C HIS A 40 8.82 0.71 8.12
N PHE A 41 9.44 1.47 7.23
CA PHE A 41 9.97 1.00 5.94
C PHE A 41 11.45 0.65 6.07
N ASN A 42 11.76 -0.64 6.08
CA ASN A 42 13.14 -1.13 6.22
C ASN A 42 14.08 -0.53 5.17
N ASP A 43 13.63 -0.44 3.92
CA ASP A 43 14.44 0.10 2.82
C ASP A 43 14.86 1.54 3.06
N GLU A 44 14.01 2.35 3.70
CA GLU A 44 14.34 3.73 4.06
C GLU A 44 15.38 3.80 5.16
N ILE A 45 15.26 2.96 6.18
CA ILE A 45 16.24 2.86 7.26
C ILE A 45 17.61 2.50 6.68
N LEU A 46 17.67 1.50 5.81
CA LEU A 46 18.91 1.06 5.17
C LEU A 46 19.49 2.11 4.22
N GLU A 47 18.66 2.96 3.60
CA GLU A 47 19.10 3.97 2.65
C GLU A 47 19.69 5.22 3.31
N ILE A 48 19.11 5.69 4.43
CA ILE A 48 19.43 7.02 4.97
C ILE A 48 20.13 7.00 6.34
N CYS A 49 19.92 5.95 7.14
CA CYS A 49 20.45 5.88 8.50
C CYS A 49 21.88 5.33 8.55
N ASP A 50 22.64 5.70 9.57
CA ASP A 50 23.95 5.11 9.87
C ASP A 50 23.81 3.96 10.88
N ALA A 51 22.88 4.10 11.82
CA ALA A 51 22.60 3.14 12.89
C ALA A 51 21.08 2.96 13.03
N VAL A 52 20.68 1.86 13.62
CA VAL A 52 19.27 1.55 13.88
C VAL A 52 19.06 1.06 15.31
N SER A 53 17.96 1.50 15.90
CA SER A 53 17.44 0.97 17.17
C SER A 53 16.00 0.53 16.97
N VAL A 54 15.70 -0.70 17.32
CA VAL A 54 14.36 -1.27 17.19
C VAL A 54 13.65 -1.24 18.55
N LEU A 55 12.47 -0.66 18.57
CA LEU A 55 11.55 -0.68 19.71
C LEU A 55 10.39 -1.60 19.40
N ARG A 56 10.02 -2.44 20.35
CA ARG A 56 8.85 -3.31 20.31
C ARG A 56 8.08 -3.20 21.61
N ASP A 57 6.80 -2.86 21.53
CA ASP A 57 5.95 -2.62 22.70
C ASP A 57 6.55 -1.60 23.69
N GLY A 58 7.22 -0.57 23.16
CA GLY A 58 7.90 0.46 23.94
C GLY A 58 9.22 0.05 24.59
N GLN A 59 9.69 -1.17 24.35
CA GLN A 59 10.96 -1.69 24.87
C GLN A 59 12.02 -1.82 23.80
N TYR A 60 13.27 -1.61 24.15
CA TYR A 60 14.40 -1.85 23.25
C TYR A 60 14.48 -3.34 22.90
N ALA A 61 14.39 -3.66 21.63
CA ALA A 61 14.38 -5.02 21.11
C ALA A 61 15.71 -5.42 20.44
N GLY A 62 16.55 -4.43 20.12
CA GLY A 62 17.83 -4.64 19.47
C GLY A 62 18.18 -3.49 18.53
N GLY A 63 19.30 -3.60 17.84
CA GLY A 63 19.75 -2.58 16.89
C GLY A 63 21.14 -2.88 16.33
N SER A 64 21.65 -1.97 15.52
CA SER A 64 23.00 -1.99 14.99
C SER A 64 23.58 -0.57 14.98
N GLU A 65 24.86 -0.44 15.29
CA GLU A 65 25.59 0.82 15.15
C GLU A 65 26.04 1.10 13.70
N ASP A 66 25.91 0.12 12.82
CA ASP A 66 26.19 0.22 11.39
C ASP A 66 25.14 -0.56 10.60
N VAL A 67 24.36 0.13 9.77
CA VAL A 67 23.37 -0.49 8.89
C VAL A 67 23.94 -0.88 7.52
N GLY A 68 25.18 -0.47 7.19
CA GLY A 68 25.77 -0.68 5.86
C GLY A 68 25.96 -2.14 5.45
N GLY A 69 25.95 -3.07 6.42
CA GLY A 69 26.02 -4.51 6.17
C GLY A 69 24.70 -5.26 6.40
N MET A 70 23.62 -4.57 6.74
CA MET A 70 22.33 -5.17 7.05
C MET A 70 21.46 -5.31 5.80
N THR A 71 20.62 -6.34 5.82
CA THR A 71 19.55 -6.55 4.84
C THR A 71 18.19 -6.18 5.41
N SER A 72 17.18 -6.07 4.56
CA SER A 72 15.78 -5.86 4.99
C SER A 72 15.26 -7.02 5.83
N GLU A 73 15.77 -8.23 5.57
CA GLU A 73 15.48 -9.44 6.35
C GLU A 73 16.04 -9.33 7.77
N ASP A 74 17.28 -8.86 7.92
CA ASP A 74 17.92 -8.68 9.24
C ASP A 74 17.12 -7.69 10.10
N LEU A 75 16.69 -6.57 9.53
CA LEU A 75 15.81 -5.62 10.20
C LEU A 75 14.47 -6.24 10.58
N SER A 76 13.87 -6.99 9.65
CA SER A 76 12.60 -7.65 9.90
C SER A 76 12.71 -8.67 11.04
N GLU A 77 13.82 -9.41 11.14
CA GLU A 77 14.07 -10.33 12.27
C GLU A 77 14.17 -9.59 13.61
N LEU A 78 14.85 -8.44 13.63
CA LEU A 78 14.92 -7.61 14.84
C LEU A 78 13.55 -7.09 15.27
N VAL A 79 12.72 -6.65 14.32
CA VAL A 79 11.37 -6.14 14.57
C VAL A 79 10.45 -7.26 15.07
N LEU A 80 10.44 -8.42 14.41
CA LEU A 80 9.55 -9.55 14.73
C LEU A 80 10.04 -10.38 15.91
N GLY A 81 11.35 -10.38 16.18
CA GLY A 81 11.96 -11.13 17.30
C GLY A 81 11.96 -12.65 17.12
N ARG A 82 11.74 -13.13 15.89
CA ARG A 82 11.78 -14.56 15.52
C ARG A 82 12.21 -14.67 14.06
N GLY A 83 12.83 -15.78 13.70
CA GLY A 83 13.12 -16.06 12.29
C GLY A 83 11.87 -15.94 11.43
N LEU A 84 12.00 -15.22 10.33
CA LEU A 84 10.93 -15.08 9.34
C LEU A 84 10.49 -16.46 8.85
N VAL A 85 9.31 -16.89 9.25
CA VAL A 85 8.65 -18.00 8.57
C VAL A 85 8.12 -17.44 7.26
N LEU A 86 8.88 -17.62 6.18
CA LEU A 86 8.40 -17.33 4.84
C LEU A 86 7.20 -18.25 4.57
N PHE A 87 6.02 -17.69 4.67
CA PHE A 87 4.83 -18.41 4.22
C PHE A 87 4.91 -18.53 2.69
N GLU A 88 5.19 -19.75 2.22
CA GLU A 88 5.00 -20.05 0.80
C GLU A 88 3.55 -19.78 0.43
N ARG A 89 3.33 -18.68 -0.28
CA ARG A 89 2.01 -18.33 -0.78
C ARG A 89 1.67 -19.27 -1.93
N LYS A 90 0.92 -20.34 -1.66
CA LYS A 90 0.34 -21.15 -2.71
C LYS A 90 -0.61 -20.26 -3.53
N ARG A 91 -0.25 -20.02 -4.78
CA ARG A 91 -1.14 -19.28 -5.69
C ARG A 91 -2.34 -20.16 -5.98
N PRO A 92 -3.56 -19.68 -5.74
CA PRO A 92 -4.75 -20.43 -6.13
C PRO A 92 -4.76 -20.61 -7.66
N VAL A 93 -5.11 -21.79 -8.12
CA VAL A 93 -5.38 -22.06 -9.53
C VAL A 93 -6.87 -21.85 -9.74
N PHE A 94 -7.22 -20.91 -10.60
CA PHE A 94 -8.61 -20.62 -10.92
C PHE A 94 -8.99 -21.31 -12.24
N GLU A 95 -10.03 -22.13 -12.19
CA GLU A 95 -10.61 -22.71 -13.39
C GLU A 95 -11.38 -21.65 -14.21
N PRO A 96 -11.49 -21.81 -15.54
CA PRO A 96 -12.26 -20.89 -16.38
C PRO A 96 -13.72 -20.71 -15.93
N SER A 97 -14.31 -21.76 -15.34
CA SER A 97 -15.68 -21.79 -14.81
C SER A 97 -15.82 -21.19 -13.40
N THR A 98 -14.72 -20.76 -12.77
CA THR A 98 -14.79 -20.15 -11.42
C THR A 98 -15.73 -18.94 -11.46
N PRO A 99 -16.77 -18.88 -10.62
CA PRO A 99 -17.66 -17.74 -10.53
C PRO A 99 -16.86 -16.44 -10.31
N ALA A 100 -17.31 -15.36 -10.90
CA ALA A 100 -16.59 -14.09 -10.85
C ALA A 100 -17.54 -12.91 -10.76
N ILE A 101 -17.05 -11.81 -10.18
CA ILE A 101 -17.64 -10.49 -10.36
C ILE A 101 -17.07 -9.93 -11.65
N GLU A 102 -17.91 -9.40 -12.52
CA GLU A 102 -17.51 -8.76 -13.76
C GLU A 102 -17.94 -7.29 -13.72
N LEU A 103 -16.97 -6.41 -13.82
CA LEU A 103 -17.19 -4.97 -13.99
C LEU A 103 -17.16 -4.66 -15.47
N ARG A 104 -18.17 -3.93 -15.97
CA ARG A 104 -18.28 -3.62 -17.40
C ARG A 104 -18.52 -2.14 -17.63
N ASN A 105 -17.76 -1.56 -18.56
CA ASN A 105 -17.88 -0.18 -19.00
C ASN A 105 -17.88 0.83 -17.83
N ILE A 106 -17.08 0.59 -16.82
CA ILE A 106 -17.00 1.46 -15.66
C ILE A 106 -16.33 2.78 -16.06
N ARG A 107 -17.08 3.87 -15.93
CA ARG A 107 -16.60 5.22 -16.25
C ARG A 107 -16.90 6.21 -15.14
N SER A 108 -15.97 7.12 -14.94
CA SER A 108 -16.11 8.32 -14.13
C SER A 108 -15.14 9.39 -14.64
N ALA A 109 -15.01 10.51 -13.96
CA ALA A 109 -14.07 11.57 -14.35
C ALA A 109 -12.61 11.09 -14.46
N LYS A 110 -12.22 10.03 -13.73
CA LYS A 110 -10.83 9.52 -13.65
C LYS A 110 -10.70 8.02 -13.92
N VAL A 111 -11.79 7.35 -14.24
CA VAL A 111 -11.80 5.91 -14.51
C VAL A 111 -12.44 5.67 -15.88
N ASP A 112 -11.75 4.93 -16.73
CA ASP A 112 -12.30 4.36 -17.97
C ASP A 112 -11.82 2.91 -18.05
N LEU A 113 -12.65 2.00 -17.55
CA LEU A 113 -12.37 0.57 -17.43
C LEU A 113 -13.40 -0.21 -18.27
N PRO A 114 -12.99 -0.73 -19.43
CA PRO A 114 -13.91 -1.47 -20.31
C PRO A 114 -14.45 -2.73 -19.64
N GLU A 115 -13.55 -3.53 -19.08
CA GLU A 115 -13.89 -4.79 -18.42
C GLU A 115 -12.85 -5.14 -17.36
N LEU A 116 -13.32 -5.70 -16.23
CA LEU A 116 -12.47 -6.31 -15.22
C LEU A 116 -13.21 -7.49 -14.60
N ARG A 117 -12.53 -8.63 -14.52
CA ARG A 117 -13.08 -9.84 -13.92
C ARG A 117 -12.31 -10.19 -12.66
N ILE A 118 -13.04 -10.41 -11.56
CA ILE A 118 -12.51 -10.78 -10.24
C ILE A 118 -13.15 -12.10 -9.83
N ARG A 119 -12.36 -13.15 -9.70
CA ARG A 119 -12.88 -14.50 -9.41
C ARG A 119 -13.18 -14.67 -7.93
N SER A 120 -14.15 -15.52 -7.63
CA SER A 120 -14.44 -15.88 -6.24
C SER A 120 -13.20 -16.45 -5.54
N GLY A 121 -12.85 -15.90 -4.38
CA GLY A 121 -11.65 -16.28 -3.62
C GLY A 121 -10.34 -15.66 -4.13
N GLU A 122 -10.40 -14.79 -5.15
CA GLU A 122 -9.24 -14.05 -5.65
C GLU A 122 -8.96 -12.82 -4.79
N VAL A 123 -7.67 -12.53 -4.58
CA VAL A 123 -7.20 -11.23 -4.10
C VAL A 123 -6.56 -10.52 -5.30
N LEU A 124 -7.29 -9.59 -5.89
CA LEU A 124 -6.83 -8.81 -7.03
C LEU A 124 -6.09 -7.56 -6.55
N GLY A 125 -4.82 -7.41 -6.94
CA GLY A 125 -4.06 -6.18 -6.73
C GLY A 125 -4.30 -5.18 -7.86
N ILE A 126 -4.63 -3.93 -7.51
CA ILE A 126 -4.71 -2.82 -8.44
C ILE A 126 -3.60 -1.84 -8.11
N THR A 127 -2.77 -1.53 -9.08
CA THR A 127 -1.62 -0.62 -8.90
C THR A 127 -1.56 0.39 -10.05
N GLY A 128 -0.83 1.47 -9.85
CA GLY A 128 -0.64 2.53 -10.84
C GLY A 128 0.06 3.73 -10.23
N LEU A 129 0.33 4.74 -11.04
CA LEU A 129 0.87 6.01 -10.56
C LEU A 129 -0.14 6.73 -9.64
N PRO A 130 0.32 7.61 -8.74
CA PRO A 130 -0.55 8.49 -7.98
C PRO A 130 -1.54 9.23 -8.89
N GLY A 131 -2.84 9.13 -8.60
CA GLY A 131 -3.89 9.68 -9.46
C GLY A 131 -4.28 8.81 -10.67
N GLY A 132 -3.71 7.61 -10.82
CA GLY A 132 -3.98 6.67 -11.92
C GLY A 132 -5.33 5.94 -11.87
N GLY A 133 -6.25 6.35 -10.99
CA GLY A 133 -7.64 5.87 -11.00
C GLY A 133 -7.95 4.67 -10.10
N GLY A 134 -6.95 4.00 -9.52
CA GLY A 134 -7.19 2.80 -8.70
C GLY A 134 -8.03 3.08 -7.43
N LYS A 135 -7.71 4.17 -6.72
CA LYS A 135 -8.50 4.62 -5.57
C LYS A 135 -9.88 5.10 -5.98
N GLU A 136 -9.96 5.79 -7.10
CA GLU A 136 -11.21 6.26 -7.67
C GLU A 136 -12.11 5.11 -8.10
N LEU A 137 -11.55 4.03 -8.67
CA LEU A 137 -12.32 2.82 -8.99
C LEU A 137 -12.99 2.23 -7.74
N ALA A 138 -12.26 2.11 -6.63
CA ALA A 138 -12.84 1.64 -5.37
C ALA A 138 -14.00 2.53 -4.90
N ARG A 139 -13.84 3.86 -5.00
CA ARG A 139 -14.87 4.86 -4.65
C ARG A 139 -16.09 4.78 -5.58
N VAL A 140 -15.86 4.55 -6.88
CA VAL A 140 -16.93 4.32 -7.87
C VAL A 140 -17.77 3.11 -7.49
N LEU A 141 -17.12 1.98 -7.19
CA LEU A 141 -17.78 0.74 -6.82
C LEU A 141 -18.55 0.84 -5.49
N PHE A 142 -18.10 1.73 -4.61
CA PHE A 142 -18.76 1.97 -3.32
C PHE A 142 -19.80 3.11 -3.36
N GLY A 143 -20.09 3.69 -4.52
CA GLY A 143 -21.11 4.73 -4.65
C GLY A 143 -20.69 6.11 -4.13
N LEU A 144 -19.37 6.40 -4.03
CA LEU A 144 -18.85 7.68 -3.54
C LEU A 144 -18.47 8.67 -4.65
N GLU A 145 -18.41 8.26 -5.91
CA GLU A 145 -18.05 9.12 -7.03
C GLU A 145 -19.29 9.52 -7.82
N PRO A 146 -19.52 10.82 -8.06
CA PRO A 146 -20.61 11.30 -8.92
C PRO A 146 -20.30 11.06 -10.41
N GLY A 147 -21.33 11.10 -11.24
CA GLY A 147 -21.19 11.04 -12.70
C GLY A 147 -20.57 9.75 -13.23
N ARG A 148 -20.78 8.66 -12.52
CA ARG A 148 -20.32 7.31 -12.89
C ARG A 148 -21.32 6.58 -13.79
N SER A 149 -20.84 5.61 -14.55
CA SER A 149 -21.65 4.68 -15.33
C SER A 149 -20.97 3.33 -15.44
N GLY A 150 -21.72 2.30 -15.81
CA GLY A 150 -21.28 0.92 -15.94
C GLY A 150 -22.09 -0.04 -15.11
N THR A 151 -21.79 -1.33 -15.24
CA THR A 151 -22.53 -2.40 -14.55
C THR A 151 -21.61 -3.33 -13.79
N ILE A 152 -22.15 -3.95 -12.76
CA ILE A 152 -21.55 -5.04 -12.00
C ILE A 152 -22.38 -6.28 -12.22
N ARG A 153 -21.76 -7.35 -12.74
CA ARG A 153 -22.36 -8.67 -12.80
C ARG A 153 -21.81 -9.53 -11.68
N PHE A 154 -22.70 -10.08 -10.87
CA PHE A 154 -22.35 -10.92 -9.73
C PHE A 154 -22.20 -12.41 -10.12
N PRO A 155 -21.58 -13.25 -9.26
CA PRO A 155 -21.33 -14.66 -9.54
C PRO A 155 -22.61 -15.49 -9.77
N ASP A 156 -23.75 -15.07 -9.24
CA ASP A 156 -25.08 -15.66 -9.45
C ASP A 156 -25.70 -15.33 -10.80
N GLY A 157 -25.03 -14.48 -11.60
CA GLY A 157 -25.45 -14.01 -12.90
C GLY A 157 -26.30 -12.75 -12.89
N GLU A 158 -26.62 -12.22 -11.70
CA GLU A 158 -27.33 -10.95 -11.60
C GLU A 158 -26.46 -9.79 -12.06
N GLU A 159 -26.98 -8.93 -12.92
CA GLU A 159 -26.31 -7.70 -13.37
C GLU A 159 -27.05 -6.49 -12.83
N ARG A 160 -26.29 -5.57 -12.22
CA ARG A 160 -26.79 -4.35 -11.59
C ARG A 160 -26.02 -3.13 -12.07
N GLU A 161 -26.69 -1.99 -12.09
CA GLU A 161 -26.05 -0.69 -12.19
C GLU A 161 -25.10 -0.45 -11.01
N LEU A 162 -24.14 0.46 -11.18
CA LEU A 162 -23.27 0.88 -10.09
C LEU A 162 -24.07 1.50 -8.93
N PRO A 163 -23.73 1.19 -7.68
CA PRO A 163 -24.42 1.75 -6.52
C PRO A 163 -24.44 3.29 -6.55
N GLU A 164 -25.58 3.90 -6.26
CA GLU A 164 -25.69 5.35 -6.15
C GLU A 164 -25.21 5.87 -4.79
N HIS A 165 -25.30 5.03 -3.76
CA HIS A 165 -24.91 5.36 -2.40
C HIS A 165 -24.17 4.20 -1.73
N PRO A 166 -23.34 4.49 -0.71
CA PRO A 166 -22.66 3.46 0.08
C PRO A 166 -23.59 2.41 0.69
N SER A 167 -24.82 2.78 1.04
CA SER A 167 -25.82 1.85 1.58
C SER A 167 -26.23 0.78 0.57
N GLU A 168 -26.34 1.12 -0.71
CA GLU A 168 -26.64 0.17 -1.79
C GLU A 168 -25.46 -0.76 -2.06
N ALA A 169 -24.23 -0.20 -2.06
CA ALA A 169 -23.01 -0.99 -2.18
C ALA A 169 -22.92 -2.01 -1.04
N PHE A 170 -23.19 -1.58 0.19
CA PHE A 170 -23.19 -2.44 1.35
C PHE A 170 -24.24 -3.54 1.28
N ALA A 171 -25.47 -3.19 0.83
CA ALA A 171 -26.56 -4.16 0.60
C ALA A 171 -26.22 -5.18 -0.50
N ALA A 172 -25.38 -4.80 -1.48
CA ALA A 172 -24.85 -5.67 -2.52
C ALA A 172 -23.62 -6.50 -2.08
N GLY A 173 -23.19 -6.38 -0.81
CA GLY A 173 -22.02 -7.08 -0.27
C GLY A 173 -20.67 -6.45 -0.61
N ILE A 174 -20.65 -5.19 -1.06
CA ILE A 174 -19.41 -4.42 -1.34
C ILE A 174 -19.09 -3.58 -0.11
N ALA A 175 -17.88 -3.70 0.42
CA ALA A 175 -17.33 -2.89 1.52
C ALA A 175 -16.09 -2.11 1.06
N TYR A 176 -15.90 -0.90 1.65
CA TYR A 176 -14.77 -0.01 1.35
C TYR A 176 -14.22 0.62 2.62
#